data_793a7be8d16594e5b03181bec7118212
#
_entry.id   793a7be8d16594e5b03181bec7118212
#
_cell.length_a   1.000
_cell.length_b   1.000
_cell.length_c   1.000
_cell.angle_alpha   90.00
_cell.angle_beta   90.00
_cell.angle_gamma   90.00
#
_symmetry.space_group_name_H-M   'P 1'
#
loop_
_entity.id
_entity.type
_entity.pdbx_description
1 polymer ?
#
loop_
_entity_poly.entity_id
_entity_poly.type
_entity_poly.pdbx_seq_one_letter_code
_entity_poly.pdbx_strand_id
1 'polypeptide(L)'
;KASLWSLTQSLALALAPAIRVNAIGPGPVLPSPRQSSEQFNAQAARMPLGHGAPVSEIADCARYILSASSMTGQLISLDGGQHLGWDFPDPDTPPVME
;
A
#
# COMPACT_ATOMS: atom_id res chain seq x y z
N LYS A 1 7.51 -2.11 4.79
CA LYS A 1 6.53 -0.99 4.89
C LYS A 1 6.95 0.04 5.91
N ALA A 2 7.30 -0.39 7.12
CA ALA A 2 7.79 0.53 8.13
C ALA A 2 9.06 1.25 7.66
N SER A 3 9.94 0.55 6.93
CA SER A 3 11.15 1.14 6.36
C SER A 3 10.83 2.19 5.30
N LEU A 4 9.84 1.93 4.46
CA LEU A 4 9.42 2.89 3.44
C LEU A 4 8.84 4.14 4.07
N TRP A 5 8.01 4.00 5.09
CA TRP A 5 7.44 5.15 5.78
C TRP A 5 8.52 5.97 6.50
N SER A 6 9.42 5.30 7.20
CA SER A 6 10.52 5.95 7.89
C SER A 6 11.42 6.72 6.90
N LEU A 7 11.76 6.11 5.77
CA LEU A 7 12.53 6.76 4.72
C LEU A 7 11.78 7.96 4.14
N THR A 8 10.49 7.80 3.89
CA THR A 8 9.62 8.88 3.38
C THR A 8 9.64 10.08 4.31
N GLN A 9 9.48 9.85 5.61
CA GLN A 9 9.50 10.91 6.61
C GLN A 9 10.86 11.61 6.66
N SER A 10 11.94 10.84 6.64
CA SER A 10 13.30 11.40 6.67
C SER A 10 13.59 12.24 5.45
N LEU A 11 13.24 11.75 4.27
CA LEU A 11 13.43 12.49 3.02
C LEU A 11 12.55 13.74 2.97
N ALA A 12 11.30 13.63 3.41
CA ALA A 12 10.40 14.76 3.44
C ALA A 12 10.95 15.90 4.30
N LEU A 13 11.47 15.56 5.46
CA LEU A 13 12.07 16.57 6.35
C LEU A 13 13.34 17.17 5.74
N ALA A 14 14.19 16.32 5.17
CA ALA A 14 15.47 16.77 4.62
C ALA A 14 15.31 17.66 3.38
N LEU A 15 14.26 17.43 2.59
CA LEU A 15 14.06 18.13 1.32
C LEU A 15 13.05 19.28 1.40
N ALA A 16 12.42 19.45 2.55
CA ALA A 16 11.52 20.57 2.74
C ALA A 16 12.31 21.89 2.77
N PRO A 17 11.74 23.00 2.31
CA PRO A 17 10.42 23.15 1.67
C PRO A 17 10.44 22.95 0.17
N ALA A 18 11.58 22.62 -0.40
CA ALA A 18 11.77 22.60 -1.86
C ALA A 18 11.03 21.43 -2.52
N ILE A 19 10.99 20.27 -1.85
CA ILE A 19 10.40 19.06 -2.42
C ILE A 19 9.51 18.40 -1.37
N ARG A 20 8.32 18.02 -1.80
CA ARG A 20 7.42 17.19 -1.01
C ARG A 20 7.71 15.72 -1.34
N VAL A 21 7.69 14.86 -0.34
CA VAL A 21 7.94 13.43 -0.50
C VAL A 21 6.83 12.67 0.20
N ASN A 22 6.10 11.89 -0.57
CA ASN A 22 5.02 11.05 -0.06
C ASN A 22 5.13 9.66 -0.69
N ALA A 23 4.43 8.71 -0.12
CA ALA A 23 4.45 7.34 -0.59
C ALA A 23 3.03 6.78 -0.66
N ILE A 24 2.83 5.81 -1.54
CA ILE A 24 1.59 5.05 -1.64
C ILE A 24 1.92 3.59 -1.36
N GLY A 25 1.17 2.97 -0.45
CA GLY A 25 1.25 1.55 -0.16
C GLY A 25 0.07 0.82 -0.77
N PRO A 26 0.18 0.29 -1.99
CA PRO A 26 -0.98 -0.20 -2.72
C PRO A 26 -1.45 -1.60 -2.34
N GLY A 27 -0.64 -2.37 -1.62
CA GLY A 27 -0.96 -3.77 -1.40
C GLY A 27 -0.97 -4.57 -2.70
N PRO A 28 -1.65 -5.72 -2.76
CA PRO A 28 -1.72 -6.53 -3.97
C PRO A 28 -2.67 -5.88 -4.98
N VAL A 29 -2.14 -5.47 -6.11
CA VAL A 29 -2.89 -4.85 -7.20
C VAL A 29 -2.98 -5.79 -8.38
N LEU A 30 -1.86 -6.46 -8.70
CA LEU A 30 -1.77 -7.42 -9.79
C LEU A 30 -1.10 -8.68 -9.26
N PRO A 31 -1.45 -9.86 -9.78
CA PRO A 31 -0.77 -11.08 -9.35
C PRO A 31 0.70 -11.04 -9.75
N SER A 32 1.55 -11.57 -8.86
CA SER A 32 2.96 -11.73 -9.20
C SER A 32 3.11 -12.84 -10.24
N PRO A 33 4.25 -12.90 -10.97
CA PRO A 33 4.48 -13.98 -11.94
C PRO A 33 4.44 -15.38 -11.33
N ARG A 34 4.65 -15.50 -10.02
CA ARG A 34 4.65 -16.79 -9.31
C ARG A 34 3.30 -17.12 -8.69
N GLN A 35 2.34 -16.25 -8.83
CA GLN A 35 1.06 -16.36 -8.15
C GLN A 35 -0.03 -16.68 -9.17
N SER A 36 -0.83 -17.70 -8.90
CA SER A 36 -1.99 -18.01 -9.73
C SER A 36 -3.09 -16.98 -9.51
N SER A 37 -4.02 -16.88 -10.46
CA SER A 37 -5.20 -16.04 -10.32
C SER A 37 -6.01 -16.40 -9.07
N GLU A 38 -6.12 -17.70 -8.78
CA GLU A 38 -6.84 -18.17 -7.61
C GLU A 38 -6.16 -17.74 -6.32
N GLN A 39 -4.83 -17.84 -6.26
CA GLN A 39 -4.07 -17.40 -5.09
C GLN A 39 -4.21 -15.90 -4.89
N PHE A 40 -4.14 -15.14 -5.97
CA PHE A 40 -4.30 -13.69 -5.90
C PHE A 40 -5.69 -13.31 -5.42
N ASN A 41 -6.72 -13.92 -5.96
CA ASN A 41 -8.10 -13.64 -5.56
C ASN A 41 -8.37 -14.04 -4.11
N ALA A 42 -7.81 -15.16 -3.67
CA ALA A 42 -7.93 -15.60 -2.29
C ALA A 42 -7.26 -14.61 -1.33
N GLN A 43 -6.08 -14.12 -1.69
CA GLN A 43 -5.38 -13.11 -0.92
C GLN A 43 -6.19 -11.83 -0.81
N ALA A 44 -6.73 -11.35 -1.94
CA ALA A 44 -7.54 -10.14 -1.97
C ALA A 44 -8.80 -10.28 -1.12
N ALA A 45 -9.48 -11.42 -1.20
CA ALA A 45 -10.71 -11.67 -0.45
C ALA A 45 -10.48 -11.70 1.06
N ARG A 46 -9.25 -11.95 1.51
CA ARG A 46 -8.90 -12.00 2.94
C ARG A 46 -8.58 -10.64 3.54
N MET A 47 -8.53 -9.61 2.73
CA MET A 47 -8.32 -8.26 3.24
C MET A 47 -9.55 -7.76 3.98
N PRO A 48 -9.39 -6.88 4.99
CA PRO A 48 -10.54 -6.35 5.72
C PRO A 48 -11.66 -5.81 4.84
N LEU A 49 -11.31 -5.16 3.71
CA LEU A 49 -12.32 -4.66 2.79
C LEU A 49 -12.76 -5.70 1.75
N GLY A 50 -12.15 -6.88 1.74
CA GLY A 50 -12.48 -7.93 0.80
C GLY A 50 -11.87 -7.77 -0.59
N HIS A 51 -11.11 -6.72 -0.81
CA HIS A 51 -10.44 -6.46 -2.08
C HIS A 51 -9.27 -5.50 -1.89
N GLY A 52 -8.34 -5.51 -2.82
CA GLY A 52 -7.28 -4.51 -2.90
C GLY A 52 -7.70 -3.33 -3.75
N ALA A 53 -6.80 -2.38 -3.94
CA ALA A 53 -7.05 -1.21 -4.76
C ALA A 53 -6.94 -1.56 -6.25
N PRO A 54 -7.87 -1.09 -7.10
CA PRO A 54 -7.67 -1.15 -8.54
C PRO A 54 -6.58 -0.15 -8.98
N VAL A 55 -5.99 -0.42 -10.13
CA VAL A 55 -4.93 0.46 -10.68
C VAL A 55 -5.42 1.91 -10.80
N SER A 56 -6.66 2.11 -11.20
CA SER A 56 -7.24 3.44 -11.35
C SER A 56 -7.25 4.23 -10.05
N GLU A 57 -7.53 3.57 -8.93
CA GLU A 57 -7.54 4.23 -7.64
C GLU A 57 -6.15 4.69 -7.22
N ILE A 58 -5.14 3.88 -7.51
CA ILE A 58 -3.74 4.24 -7.23
C ILE A 58 -3.35 5.45 -8.07
N ALA A 59 -3.73 5.48 -9.34
CA ALA A 59 -3.47 6.62 -10.21
C ALA A 59 -4.16 7.89 -9.70
N ASP A 60 -5.40 7.79 -9.25
CA ASP A 60 -6.14 8.91 -8.68
C ASP A 60 -5.49 9.43 -7.40
N CYS A 61 -4.99 8.52 -6.56
CA CYS A 61 -4.26 8.89 -5.36
C CYS A 61 -2.97 9.65 -5.71
N ALA A 62 -2.23 9.19 -6.71
CA ALA A 62 -1.03 9.86 -7.16
C ALA A 62 -1.34 11.28 -7.66
N ARG A 63 -2.40 11.45 -8.42
CA ARG A 63 -2.83 12.76 -8.88
C ARG A 63 -3.18 13.67 -7.72
N TYR A 64 -3.88 13.16 -6.73
CA TYR A 64 -4.22 13.94 -5.55
C TYR A 64 -2.97 14.41 -4.80
N ILE A 65 -2.01 13.50 -4.59
CA ILE A 65 -0.75 13.84 -3.93
C ILE A 65 -0.01 14.94 -4.68
N LEU A 66 0.03 14.86 -6.01
CA LEU A 66 0.69 15.89 -6.83
C LEU A 66 0.05 17.25 -6.69
N SER A 67 -1.25 17.30 -6.48
CA SER A 67 -1.99 18.56 -6.33
C SER A 67 -2.09 19.05 -4.89
N ALA A 68 -1.84 18.21 -3.91
CA ALA A 68 -2.00 18.52 -2.50
C ALA A 68 -0.74 19.21 -1.96
N SER A 69 -0.65 20.51 -2.15
CA SER A 69 0.56 21.30 -1.86
C SER A 69 0.98 21.30 -0.39
N SER A 70 0.10 20.92 0.51
CA SER A 70 0.38 20.90 1.95
C SER A 70 0.71 19.50 2.48
N MET A 71 0.81 18.51 1.59
CA MET A 71 1.07 17.13 2.00
C MET A 71 2.53 16.77 1.82
N THR A 72 3.19 16.34 2.88
CA THR A 72 4.53 15.77 2.81
C THR A 72 4.75 14.79 3.96
N GLY A 73 5.62 13.82 3.75
CA GLY A 73 5.95 12.84 4.77
C GLY A 73 4.86 11.80 5.03
N GLN A 74 3.91 11.66 4.13
CA GLN A 74 2.79 10.74 4.33
C GLN A 74 2.94 9.45 3.56
N LEU A 75 2.44 8.38 4.17
CA LEU A 75 2.24 7.10 3.49
C LEU A 75 0.73 6.88 3.43
N ILE A 76 0.20 6.80 2.23
CA ILE A 76 -1.22 6.54 2.02
C ILE A 76 -1.39 5.08 1.66
N SER A 77 -2.07 4.33 2.52
CA SER A 77 -2.28 2.90 2.34
C SER A 77 -3.57 2.66 1.56
N LEU A 78 -3.43 2.10 0.36
CA LEU A 78 -4.56 1.70 -0.50
C LEU A 78 -4.53 0.19 -0.67
N ASP A 79 -4.57 -0.53 0.44
CA ASP A 79 -4.31 -1.95 0.46
C ASP A 79 -5.50 -2.78 0.99
N GLY A 80 -6.69 -2.21 0.96
CA GLY A 80 -7.88 -2.91 1.45
C GLY A 80 -7.87 -3.18 2.94
N GLY A 81 -7.00 -2.50 3.69
CA GLY A 81 -6.85 -2.69 5.11
C GLY A 81 -5.78 -3.70 5.50
N GLN A 82 -5.03 -4.24 4.54
CA GLN A 82 -3.99 -5.23 4.81
C GLN A 82 -2.99 -4.73 5.87
N HIS A 83 -2.67 -3.45 5.86
CA HIS A 83 -1.71 -2.84 6.79
C HIS A 83 -2.17 -2.91 8.25
N LEU A 84 -3.45 -3.17 8.50
CA LEU A 84 -3.97 -3.32 9.86
C LEU A 84 -3.51 -4.63 10.51
N GLY A 85 -2.97 -5.55 9.72
CA GLY A 85 -2.25 -6.72 10.23
C GLY A 85 -3.11 -7.81 10.85
N TRP A 86 -4.40 -7.74 10.69
CA TRP A 86 -5.32 -8.65 11.35
C TRP A 86 -5.80 -9.75 10.43
N ASP A 87 -4.86 -10.51 9.98
CA ASP A 87 -5.18 -11.73 9.30
C ASP A 87 -5.12 -12.84 10.34
N PHE A 88 -6.29 -13.32 10.77
CA PHE A 88 -6.33 -14.54 11.53
C PHE A 88 -5.78 -15.63 10.63
N PRO A 89 -4.70 -16.31 11.02
CA PRO A 89 -4.10 -17.28 10.13
C PRO A 89 -5.12 -18.35 9.78
N ASP A 90 -5.45 -18.42 8.50
CA ASP A 90 -6.14 -19.55 7.93
C ASP A 90 -5.16 -20.72 8.05
N PRO A 91 -5.52 -21.82 8.71
CA PRO A 91 -4.59 -22.94 8.89
C PRO A 91 -4.11 -23.54 7.57
N ASP A 92 -4.81 -23.30 6.49
CA ASP A 92 -4.46 -23.80 5.16
C ASP A 92 -3.62 -22.82 4.34
N THR A 93 -3.32 -21.67 4.88
CA THR A 93 -2.56 -20.65 4.15
C THR A 93 -1.34 -20.23 4.96
N PRO A 94 -0.13 -20.29 4.39
CA PRO A 94 1.05 -19.83 5.10
C PRO A 94 0.95 -18.34 5.41
N PRO A 95 1.50 -17.89 6.53
CA PRO A 95 1.50 -16.46 6.86
C PRO A 95 2.22 -15.67 5.78
N VAL A 96 1.68 -14.48 5.51
CA VAL A 96 2.34 -13.56 4.61
C VAL A 96 3.52 -12.95 5.36
N MET A 97 4.70 -13.36 4.97
CA MET A 97 5.94 -12.80 5.51
C MET A 97 6.31 -11.60 4.66
N GLU A 98 6.26 -10.45 5.25
CA GLU A 98 6.75 -9.24 4.61
C GLU A 98 8.15 -8.90 5.08
#